data_71790ae9159ae85b250044c93900264a
#
_entry.id   71790ae9159ae85b250044c93900264a
#
_cell.length_a   1.000
_cell.length_b   1.000
_cell.length_c   1.000
_cell.angle_alpha   90.00
_cell.angle_beta   90.00
_cell.angle_gamma   90.00
#
_symmetry.space_group_name_H-M   'P 1'
#
loop_
_entity.id
_entity.type
_entity.pdbx_description
1 polymer ?
#
loop_
_entity_poly.entity_id
_entity_poly.type
_entity_poly.pdbx_seq_one_letter_code
_entity_poly.pdbx_strand_id
1 'polypeptide(L)'
;VDAYIMQVEKMSDIVEIRSFMRKAEQTFLERVQENKKPKVKNMLVEDTKKFIFQHLHSKIEIGNIGNEIGANTTYLSELFHKTEGITIQKYIQREKIKLAKNMLQYSEYKIEDIANYLGFCSQSYFGKVFREYENLTPNQFRQKYGKNTRNK
;
A
#
# COMPACT_ATOMS: atom_id res chain seq x y z
N VAL A 1 -0.57 32.57 16.59
CA VAL A 1 -1.10 33.81 16.04
C VAL A 1 -0.71 34.97 16.94
N ASP A 2 -0.90 34.84 18.25
CA ASP A 2 -0.67 35.95 19.22
C ASP A 2 0.79 36.41 19.29
N ALA A 3 1.78 35.50 19.14
CA ALA A 3 3.20 35.86 19.18
C ALA A 3 3.63 36.75 17.98
N TYR A 4 3.03 36.60 16.82
CA TYR A 4 3.31 37.43 15.63
C TYR A 4 2.68 38.81 15.76
N ILE A 5 1.47 38.90 16.29
CA ILE A 5 0.78 40.18 16.54
C ILE A 5 1.56 41.03 17.56
N MET A 6 1.99 40.41 18.67
CA MET A 6 2.81 41.10 19.69
C MET A 6 4.16 41.59 19.14
N GLN A 7 4.74 40.90 18.16
CA GLN A 7 6.02 41.26 17.56
C GLN A 7 5.87 42.42 16.59
N VAL A 8 4.77 42.48 15.83
CA VAL A 8 4.45 43.61 14.92
C VAL A 8 4.13 44.87 15.68
N GLU A 9 3.42 44.81 16.82
CA GLU A 9 3.10 45.97 17.68
C GLU A 9 4.33 46.66 18.28
N LYS A 10 5.48 45.98 18.37
CA LYS A 10 6.76 46.54 18.84
C LYS A 10 7.62 47.15 17.76
N MET A 11 7.25 46.98 16.48
CA MET A 11 8.02 47.50 15.35
C MET A 11 7.59 48.94 15.01
N SER A 12 8.54 49.84 15.09
CA SER A 12 8.30 51.26 14.82
C SER A 12 8.71 51.72 13.42
N ASP A 13 9.34 50.84 12.62
CA ASP A 13 9.81 51.17 11.28
C ASP A 13 9.12 50.28 10.22
N ILE A 14 8.66 50.94 9.15
CA ILE A 14 7.99 50.29 7.99
C ILE A 14 8.90 49.26 7.29
N VAL A 15 10.22 49.48 7.31
CA VAL A 15 11.20 48.55 6.71
C VAL A 15 11.29 47.26 7.52
N GLU A 16 11.30 47.35 8.84
CA GLU A 16 11.28 46.18 9.74
C GLU A 16 10.00 45.37 9.58
N ILE A 17 8.86 46.04 9.51
CA ILE A 17 7.55 45.41 9.31
C ILE A 17 7.52 44.65 7.98
N ARG A 18 8.00 45.25 6.90
CA ARG A 18 8.07 44.60 5.59
C ARG A 18 9.01 43.38 5.57
N SER A 19 10.17 43.46 6.19
CA SER A 19 11.12 42.36 6.29
C SER A 19 10.56 41.19 7.10
N PHE A 20 9.89 41.50 8.20
CA PHE A 20 9.20 40.53 9.04
C PHE A 20 8.05 39.82 8.29
N MET A 21 7.21 40.60 7.59
CA MET A 21 6.13 40.01 6.80
C MET A 21 6.63 39.09 5.69
N ARG A 22 7.69 39.45 4.96
CA ARG A 22 8.32 38.56 3.96
C ARG A 22 8.82 37.27 4.60
N LYS A 23 9.45 37.33 5.75
CA LYS A 23 9.96 36.18 6.48
C LYS A 23 8.82 35.28 6.97
N ALA A 24 7.73 35.87 7.46
CA ALA A 24 6.54 35.14 7.86
C ALA A 24 5.85 34.43 6.67
N GLU A 25 5.74 35.11 5.54
CA GLU A 25 5.19 34.57 4.30
C GLU A 25 6.03 33.38 3.79
N GLN A 26 7.36 33.53 3.76
CA GLN A 26 8.26 32.47 3.35
C GLN A 26 8.17 31.24 4.28
N THR A 27 8.16 31.46 5.59
CA THR A 27 8.00 30.37 6.58
C THR A 27 6.65 29.68 6.43
N PHE A 28 5.58 30.42 6.13
CA PHE A 28 4.26 29.85 5.87
C PHE A 28 4.25 28.98 4.60
N LEU A 29 4.83 29.46 3.50
CA LEU A 29 4.94 28.71 2.25
C LEU A 29 5.76 27.42 2.41
N GLU A 30 6.87 27.47 3.15
CA GLU A 30 7.68 26.31 3.46
C GLU A 30 6.88 25.25 4.25
N ARG A 31 6.15 25.65 5.29
CA ARG A 31 5.28 24.76 6.08
C ARG A 31 4.13 24.16 5.27
N VAL A 32 3.54 24.93 4.35
CA VAL A 32 2.49 24.44 3.45
C VAL A 32 3.05 23.41 2.47
N GLN A 33 4.28 23.61 1.96
CA GLN A 33 4.94 22.65 1.07
C GLN A 33 5.36 21.38 1.82
N GLU A 34 5.87 21.49 3.04
CA GLU A 34 6.22 20.34 3.88
C GLU A 34 5.00 19.49 4.25
N ASN A 35 3.86 20.11 4.53
CA ASN A 35 2.60 19.42 4.82
C ASN A 35 1.96 18.75 3.59
N LYS A 36 2.25 19.20 2.37
CA LYS A 36 1.78 18.58 1.13
C LYS A 36 2.55 17.31 0.77
N LYS A 37 3.86 17.27 1.02
CA LYS A 37 4.73 16.13 0.67
C LYS A 37 4.31 14.81 1.33
N PRO A 38 4.07 14.73 2.65
CA PRO A 38 3.64 13.48 3.28
C PRO A 38 2.24 13.03 2.82
N LYS A 39 1.33 13.94 2.51
CA LYS A 39 -0.02 13.62 2.02
C LYS A 39 0.00 12.99 0.63
N VAL A 40 0.84 13.49 -0.29
CA VAL A 40 1.01 12.91 -1.63
C VAL A 40 1.68 11.53 -1.55
N LYS A 41 2.69 11.35 -0.70
CA LYS A 41 3.35 10.06 -0.50
C LYS A 41 2.39 9.00 0.04
N ASN A 42 1.57 9.34 1.04
CA ASN A 42 0.56 8.42 1.55
C ASN A 42 -0.48 8.08 0.49
N MET A 43 -0.87 9.02 -0.35
CA MET A 43 -1.82 8.80 -1.43
C MET A 43 -1.28 7.80 -2.47
N LEU A 44 -0.01 7.89 -2.87
CA LEU A 44 0.62 6.93 -3.79
C LEU A 44 0.63 5.49 -3.23
N VAL A 45 0.90 5.33 -1.95
CA VAL A 45 0.87 4.02 -1.29
C VAL A 45 -0.56 3.47 -1.24
N GLU A 46 -1.54 4.29 -0.90
CA GLU A 46 -2.94 3.88 -0.87
C GLU A 46 -3.48 3.55 -2.27
N ASP A 47 -3.13 4.32 -3.29
CA ASP A 47 -3.48 4.02 -4.69
C ASP A 47 -2.85 2.70 -5.16
N THR A 48 -1.61 2.43 -4.74
CA THR A 48 -0.94 1.14 -4.99
C THR A 48 -1.70 -0.02 -4.37
N LYS A 49 -2.11 0.09 -3.11
CA LYS A 49 -2.90 -0.95 -2.42
C LYS A 49 -4.24 -1.16 -3.10
N LYS A 50 -4.91 -0.08 -3.50
CA LYS A 50 -6.18 -0.13 -4.21
C LYS A 50 -6.06 -0.84 -5.56
N PHE A 51 -5.01 -0.51 -6.34
CA PHE A 51 -4.72 -1.19 -7.60
C PHE A 51 -4.51 -2.69 -7.38
N ILE A 52 -3.67 -3.07 -6.40
CA ILE A 52 -3.41 -4.46 -6.06
C ILE A 52 -4.71 -5.19 -5.72
N PHE A 53 -5.53 -4.60 -4.86
CA PHE A 53 -6.80 -5.20 -4.46
C PHE A 53 -7.75 -5.44 -5.64
N GLN A 54 -7.82 -4.51 -6.58
CA GLN A 54 -8.66 -4.64 -7.77
C GLN A 54 -8.16 -5.71 -8.76
N HIS A 55 -6.87 -6.08 -8.71
CA HIS A 55 -6.22 -6.99 -9.66
C HIS A 55 -5.72 -8.31 -9.04
N LEU A 56 -6.19 -8.68 -7.83
CA LEU A 56 -5.74 -9.90 -7.15
C LEU A 56 -6.00 -11.19 -7.96
N HIS A 57 -6.98 -11.16 -8.85
CA HIS A 57 -7.35 -12.27 -9.73
C HIS A 57 -6.49 -12.40 -10.99
N SER A 58 -5.43 -11.64 -11.10
CA SER A 58 -4.52 -11.68 -12.26
C SER A 58 -3.06 -11.62 -11.86
N LYS A 59 -2.16 -11.82 -12.82
CA LYS A 59 -0.74 -11.55 -12.62
C LYS A 59 -0.53 -10.04 -12.50
N ILE A 60 -0.01 -9.59 -11.37
CA ILE A 60 0.31 -8.18 -11.11
C ILE A 60 1.80 -7.97 -11.33
N GLU A 61 2.15 -7.02 -12.20
CA GLU A 61 3.52 -6.58 -12.43
C GLU A 61 3.69 -5.15 -11.90
N ILE A 62 4.81 -4.89 -11.24
CA ILE A 62 5.07 -3.56 -10.62
C ILE A 62 5.10 -2.45 -11.69
N GLY A 63 5.54 -2.78 -12.92
CA GLY A 63 5.51 -1.87 -14.06
C GLY A 63 4.10 -1.37 -14.38
N ASN A 64 3.10 -2.26 -14.32
CA ASN A 64 1.71 -1.89 -14.58
C ASN A 64 1.16 -0.97 -13.49
N ILE A 65 1.53 -1.20 -12.22
CA ILE A 65 1.17 -0.32 -11.11
C ILE A 65 1.75 1.08 -11.34
N GLY A 66 3.05 1.17 -11.67
CA GLY A 66 3.71 2.44 -11.92
C GLY A 66 3.07 3.23 -13.07
N ASN A 67 2.73 2.55 -14.17
CA ASN A 67 2.07 3.16 -15.32
C ASN A 67 0.67 3.68 -14.98
N GLU A 68 -0.14 2.91 -14.26
CA GLU A 68 -1.50 3.30 -13.87
C GLU A 68 -1.52 4.49 -12.91
N ILE A 69 -0.60 4.49 -11.95
CA ILE A 69 -0.52 5.53 -10.92
C ILE A 69 0.27 6.76 -11.43
N GLY A 70 0.99 6.63 -12.54
CA GLY A 70 1.84 7.70 -13.08
C GLY A 70 3.09 7.94 -12.23
N ALA A 71 3.65 6.90 -11.62
CA ALA A 71 4.83 6.98 -10.75
C ALA A 71 5.95 6.09 -11.25
N ASN A 72 7.20 6.54 -11.05
CA ASN A 72 8.37 5.72 -11.31
C ASN A 72 8.37 4.48 -10.41
N THR A 73 8.59 3.30 -10.98
CA THR A 73 8.51 2.01 -10.28
C THR A 73 9.53 1.85 -9.16
N THR A 74 10.76 2.36 -9.36
CA THR A 74 11.81 2.33 -8.34
C THR A 74 11.42 3.19 -7.15
N TYR A 75 11.01 4.44 -7.41
CA TYR A 75 10.53 5.35 -6.37
C TYR A 75 9.32 4.79 -5.61
N LEU A 76 8.35 4.23 -6.33
CA LEU A 76 7.16 3.62 -5.74
C LEU A 76 7.51 2.44 -4.83
N SER A 77 8.44 1.58 -5.27
CA SER A 77 8.91 0.42 -4.50
C SER A 77 9.61 0.83 -3.20
N GLU A 78 10.48 1.83 -3.26
CA GLU A 78 11.18 2.36 -2.09
C GLU A 78 10.22 3.03 -1.10
N LEU A 79 9.30 3.85 -1.63
CA LEU A 79 8.28 4.54 -0.83
C LEU A 79 7.37 3.54 -0.14
N PHE A 80 6.88 2.53 -0.88
CA PHE A 80 6.01 1.49 -0.35
C PHE A 80 6.70 0.69 0.76
N HIS A 81 7.96 0.26 0.50
CA HIS A 81 8.74 -0.47 1.50
C HIS A 81 8.99 0.38 2.76
N LYS A 82 9.30 1.66 2.60
CA LYS A 82 9.51 2.58 3.72
C LYS A 82 8.24 2.79 4.56
N THR A 83 7.07 2.81 3.90
CA THR A 83 5.79 3.08 4.56
C THR A 83 5.17 1.81 5.17
N GLU A 84 5.20 0.69 4.44
CA GLU A 84 4.53 -0.56 4.84
C GLU A 84 5.47 -1.58 5.51
N GLY A 85 6.80 -1.35 5.49
CA GLY A 85 7.80 -2.26 6.04
C GLY A 85 8.03 -3.54 5.22
N ILE A 86 7.30 -3.74 4.12
CA ILE A 86 7.41 -4.89 3.22
C ILE A 86 7.44 -4.45 1.76
N THR A 87 8.00 -5.27 0.89
CA THR A 87 8.02 -4.98 -0.55
C THR A 87 6.61 -5.10 -1.17
N ILE A 88 6.36 -4.39 -2.28
CA ILE A 88 5.10 -4.51 -3.04
C ILE A 88 4.83 -5.98 -3.40
N GLN A 89 5.86 -6.73 -3.82
CA GLN A 89 5.71 -8.14 -4.17
C GLN A 89 5.22 -8.99 -2.99
N LYS A 90 5.80 -8.81 -1.81
CA LYS A 90 5.35 -9.51 -0.59
C LYS A 90 3.94 -9.09 -0.18
N TYR A 91 3.60 -7.82 -0.38
CA TYR A 91 2.24 -7.34 -0.13
C TYR A 91 1.24 -8.03 -1.07
N ILE A 92 1.52 -8.10 -2.37
CA ILE A 92 0.69 -8.81 -3.35
C ILE A 92 0.50 -10.28 -2.95
N GLN A 93 1.58 -10.98 -2.63
CA GLN A 93 1.50 -12.38 -2.19
C GLN A 93 0.62 -12.53 -0.96
N ARG A 94 0.82 -11.71 0.06
CA ARG A 94 0.02 -11.72 1.29
C ARG A 94 -1.48 -11.56 1.02
N GLU A 95 -1.85 -10.58 0.19
CA GLU A 95 -3.26 -10.33 -0.12
C GLU A 95 -3.87 -11.47 -0.97
N LYS A 96 -3.11 -12.04 -1.91
CA LYS A 96 -3.53 -13.24 -2.66
C LYS A 96 -3.74 -14.45 -1.75
N ILE A 97 -2.85 -14.66 -0.77
CA ILE A 97 -3.00 -15.78 0.18
C ILE A 97 -4.22 -15.59 1.08
N LYS A 98 -4.54 -14.37 1.52
CA LYS A 98 -5.78 -14.10 2.25
C LYS A 98 -7.01 -14.50 1.42
N LEU A 99 -7.06 -14.14 0.14
CA LEU A 99 -8.15 -14.52 -0.75
C LEU A 99 -8.19 -16.04 -0.99
N ALA A 100 -7.02 -16.67 -1.18
CA ALA A 100 -6.90 -18.11 -1.31
C ALA A 100 -7.47 -18.87 -0.11
N LYS A 101 -7.22 -18.39 1.11
CA LYS A 101 -7.78 -18.98 2.34
C LYS A 101 -9.31 -18.98 2.30
N ASN A 102 -9.92 -17.88 1.92
CA ASN A 102 -11.37 -17.80 1.79
C ASN A 102 -11.91 -18.78 0.75
N MET A 103 -11.25 -18.86 -0.42
CA MET A 103 -11.64 -19.82 -1.47
C MET A 103 -11.48 -21.27 -1.00
N LEU A 104 -10.38 -21.61 -0.32
CA LEU A 104 -10.15 -22.96 0.21
C LEU A 104 -11.14 -23.35 1.30
N GLN A 105 -11.60 -22.37 2.10
CA GLN A 105 -12.50 -22.61 3.22
C GLN A 105 -13.97 -22.71 2.78
N TYR A 106 -14.39 -21.95 1.76
CA TYR A 106 -15.78 -21.78 1.41
C TYR A 106 -16.18 -22.29 0.02
N SER A 107 -15.23 -22.82 -0.75
CA SER A 107 -15.50 -23.39 -2.07
C SER A 107 -14.85 -24.76 -2.26
N GLU A 108 -15.34 -25.50 -3.25
CA GLU A 108 -14.78 -26.79 -3.66
C GLU A 108 -13.89 -26.70 -4.91
N TYR A 109 -13.52 -25.48 -5.34
CA TYR A 109 -12.62 -25.30 -6.48
C TYR A 109 -11.33 -26.09 -6.30
N LYS A 110 -10.83 -26.68 -7.38
CA LYS A 110 -9.53 -27.37 -7.34
C LYS A 110 -8.42 -26.41 -6.96
N ILE A 111 -7.38 -26.90 -6.30
CA ILE A 111 -6.23 -26.09 -5.90
C ILE A 111 -5.58 -25.41 -7.12
N GLU A 112 -5.54 -26.12 -8.25
CA GLU A 112 -5.03 -25.60 -9.52
C GLU A 112 -5.86 -24.41 -10.02
N ASP A 113 -7.20 -24.51 -9.97
CA ASP A 113 -8.11 -23.45 -10.40
C ASP A 113 -7.95 -22.19 -9.53
N ILE A 114 -7.77 -22.38 -8.22
CA ILE A 114 -7.50 -21.28 -7.28
C ILE A 114 -6.17 -20.62 -7.61
N ALA A 115 -5.11 -21.40 -7.85
CA ALA A 115 -3.80 -20.87 -8.22
C ALA A 115 -3.86 -20.06 -9.52
N ASN A 116 -4.54 -20.58 -10.54
CA ASN A 116 -4.74 -19.92 -11.82
C ASN A 116 -5.56 -18.64 -11.69
N TYR A 117 -6.69 -18.69 -10.95
CA TYR A 117 -7.54 -17.52 -10.69
C TYR A 117 -6.77 -16.40 -10.00
N LEU A 118 -5.90 -16.73 -9.08
CA LEU A 118 -5.07 -15.75 -8.36
C LEU A 118 -3.81 -15.34 -9.15
N GLY A 119 -3.65 -15.78 -10.39
CA GLY A 119 -2.54 -15.40 -11.28
C GLY A 119 -1.18 -15.88 -10.81
N PHE A 120 -1.11 -17.04 -10.13
CA PHE A 120 0.16 -17.73 -9.88
C PHE A 120 0.61 -18.45 -11.13
N CYS A 121 1.94 -18.49 -11.38
CA CYS A 121 2.50 -19.12 -12.57
C CYS A 121 2.35 -20.65 -12.58
N SER A 122 2.16 -21.27 -11.42
CA SER A 122 1.90 -22.71 -11.28
C SER A 122 1.28 -23.04 -9.92
N GLN A 123 0.56 -24.17 -9.86
CA GLN A 123 0.06 -24.72 -8.60
C GLN A 123 1.19 -25.00 -7.60
N SER A 124 2.33 -25.49 -8.07
CA SER A 124 3.50 -25.79 -7.22
C SER A 124 4.05 -24.54 -6.56
N TYR A 125 4.17 -23.43 -7.32
CA TYR A 125 4.62 -22.16 -6.78
C TYR A 125 3.60 -21.57 -5.80
N PHE A 126 2.31 -21.64 -6.14
CA PHE A 126 1.24 -21.28 -5.21
C PHE A 126 1.32 -22.05 -3.90
N GLY A 127 1.48 -23.38 -3.98
CA GLY A 127 1.60 -24.23 -2.79
C GLY A 127 2.79 -23.86 -1.90
N LYS A 128 3.94 -23.54 -2.52
CA LYS A 128 5.13 -23.06 -1.80
C LYS A 128 4.86 -21.74 -1.08
N VAL A 129 4.34 -20.73 -1.80
CA VAL A 129 4.03 -19.42 -1.22
C VAL A 129 2.97 -19.55 -0.13
N PHE A 130 1.92 -20.32 -0.37
CA PHE A 130 0.87 -20.56 0.64
C PHE A 130 1.43 -21.13 1.93
N ARG A 131 2.33 -22.14 1.82
CA ARG A 131 2.98 -22.74 2.99
C ARG A 131 3.91 -21.79 3.73
N GLU A 132 4.57 -20.86 3.05
CA GLU A 132 5.41 -19.83 3.68
C GLU A 132 4.58 -18.90 4.60
N TYR A 133 3.33 -18.60 4.22
CA TYR A 133 2.46 -17.72 5.00
C TYR A 133 1.63 -18.45 6.07
N GLU A 134 1.18 -19.67 5.79
CA GLU A 134 0.19 -20.37 6.62
C GLU A 134 0.78 -21.59 7.36
N ASN A 135 2.01 -21.98 7.11
CA ASN A 135 2.67 -23.20 7.62
C ASN A 135 1.93 -24.51 7.28
N LEU A 136 0.98 -24.46 6.37
CA LEU A 136 0.19 -25.58 5.87
C LEU A 136 0.19 -25.55 4.34
N THR A 137 0.11 -26.72 3.70
CA THR A 137 -0.21 -26.76 2.28
C THR A 137 -1.68 -26.36 2.03
N PRO A 138 -2.05 -25.91 0.82
CA PRO A 138 -3.45 -25.61 0.50
C PRO A 138 -4.41 -26.77 0.80
N ASN A 139 -4.01 -28.01 0.51
CA ASN A 139 -4.80 -29.20 0.82
C ASN A 139 -4.97 -29.41 2.32
N GLN A 140 -3.89 -29.31 3.09
CA GLN A 140 -3.96 -29.42 4.56
C GLN A 140 -4.84 -28.32 5.18
N PHE A 141 -4.74 -27.09 4.62
CA PHE A 141 -5.58 -26.00 5.06
C PHE A 141 -7.06 -26.28 4.79
N ARG A 142 -7.40 -26.75 3.59
CA ARG A 142 -8.79 -27.15 3.25
C ARG A 142 -9.30 -28.27 4.15
N GLN A 143 -8.52 -29.31 4.39
CA GLN A 143 -8.90 -30.40 5.28
C GLN A 143 -9.19 -29.94 6.70
N LYS A 144 -8.40 -28.98 7.18
CA LYS A 144 -8.53 -28.47 8.56
C LYS A 144 -9.64 -27.44 8.73
N TYR A 145 -9.84 -26.56 7.75
CA TYR A 145 -10.71 -25.38 7.88
C TYR A 145 -11.87 -25.33 6.88
N GLY A 146 -11.90 -26.22 5.88
CA GLY A 146 -12.96 -26.25 4.86
C GLY A 146 -14.31 -26.57 5.48
N LYS A 147 -15.34 -25.79 5.17
CA LYS A 147 -16.68 -25.97 5.73
C LYS A 147 -17.52 -27.05 5.05
N ASN A 148 -17.18 -27.37 3.78
CA ASN A 148 -17.98 -28.32 2.98
C ASN A 148 -17.62 -29.80 3.21
N THR A 149 -16.57 -30.12 3.98
CA THR A 149 -16.13 -31.51 4.23
C THR A 149 -16.76 -32.17 5.47
N ARG A 150 -17.64 -31.47 6.19
CA ARG A 150 -18.19 -31.99 7.47
C ARG A 150 -19.63 -32.53 7.40
N ASN A 151 -20.26 -32.50 6.22
CA ASN A 151 -21.63 -33.02 6.04
C ASN A 151 -21.68 -34.18 5.01
N LYS A 152 -20.90 -35.22 5.23
CA LYS A 152 -21.16 -36.55 4.65
C LYS A 152 -20.90 -37.64 5.66
#